data_73e3151e3540b90f1d7d4771a514eefc
#
_entry.id   73e3151e3540b90f1d7d4771a514eefc
#
_cell.length_a   1.000
_cell.length_b   1.000
_cell.length_c   1.000
_cell.angle_alpha   90.00
_cell.angle_beta   90.00
_cell.angle_gamma   90.00
#
_symmetry.space_group_name_H-M   'P 1'
#
loop_
_entity.id
_entity.type
_entity.pdbx_description
1 polymer ?
#
loop_
_entity_poly.entity_id
_entity_poly.type
_entity_poly.pdbx_seq_one_letter_code
_entity_poly.pdbx_strand_id
1 'polypeptide(L)'
;MGQELSCGQPSIKPNFFAAVQFGELQLVERILRIDPGIINKTTAYGRLSSLHIAAANGHDEMLSMLLERWNHPDVLNRHKQTPLMLAAMRGKIACVEKLLQAGANILMFDSVNGRTCLHYAAYYGHSDCLESVLEAAHSNPISESWGFARFVNVKDAKGATPLHLAAKQGRSACVRMLLDKGALVCASTVDYGSPGSTPLHLAARRGCIDSVRELLAWGADRLQMDSAGRIPYVIALKRNHMCAALLNPSSAEPLVWPSPLKFISELKPDVKLLLETALIEANKKREDKILKGFVYSLPSPQHSIVDDDKSEGSGIELCCICFEQACTIEVQDCGHQMCAQCTLALCCHNKPNPATLCPPAPLCPFCRSNIARLAAAKSEINEDISKDISPKLRRSRFISLSEGSSSFKGLSSAMGSFGKMSSRGSGRIANSSDMIDKP
;
A
#
# COMPACT_ATOMS: atom_id res chain seq x y z
N MET A 1 48.25 -63.02 -28.11
CA MET A 1 48.04 -62.37 -26.88
C MET A 1 47.62 -60.92 -27.15
N GLY A 2 46.33 -60.69 -27.33
CA GLY A 2 45.77 -59.38 -27.57
C GLY A 2 45.28 -58.82 -26.27
N GLN A 3 45.87 -57.68 -25.78
CA GLN A 3 45.36 -56.92 -24.70
C GLN A 3 44.39 -55.91 -25.29
N GLU A 4 43.09 -56.09 -25.05
CA GLU A 4 42.06 -55.09 -25.27
C GLU A 4 42.21 -54.01 -24.22
N LEU A 5 42.65 -52.85 -24.65
CA LEU A 5 42.61 -51.61 -23.87
C LEU A 5 41.15 -51.17 -23.76
N SER A 6 40.49 -51.57 -22.68
CA SER A 6 39.20 -50.97 -22.28
C SER A 6 39.38 -49.51 -22.01
N CYS A 7 39.01 -48.70 -22.97
CA CYS A 7 38.82 -47.25 -22.79
C CYS A 7 37.66 -47.04 -21.79
N GLY A 8 37.99 -46.92 -20.51
CA GLY A 8 37.05 -46.47 -19.49
C GLY A 8 36.61 -45.06 -19.83
N GLN A 9 35.41 -44.91 -20.39
CA GLN A 9 34.75 -43.62 -20.49
C GLN A 9 34.66 -43.02 -19.08
N PRO A 10 35.11 -41.78 -18.88
CA PRO A 10 34.85 -41.09 -17.62
C PRO A 10 33.34 -41.01 -17.44
N SER A 11 32.79 -41.79 -16.55
CA SER A 11 31.39 -41.69 -16.14
C SER A 11 31.26 -40.33 -15.45
N ILE A 12 30.96 -39.30 -16.22
CA ILE A 12 30.47 -38.00 -15.70
C ILE A 12 29.14 -38.36 -15.05
N LYS A 13 29.18 -38.66 -13.73
CA LYS A 13 27.96 -38.86 -12.95
C LYS A 13 27.21 -37.50 -13.03
N PRO A 14 26.05 -37.45 -13.66
CA PRO A 14 25.34 -36.20 -13.80
C PRO A 14 25.12 -35.60 -12.42
N ASN A 15 25.58 -34.37 -12.24
CA ASN A 15 25.41 -33.71 -10.95
C ASN A 15 23.93 -33.37 -10.78
N PHE A 16 23.24 -34.07 -9.88
CA PHE A 16 21.83 -33.93 -9.62
C PHE A 16 21.43 -32.44 -9.39
N PHE A 17 22.20 -31.73 -8.56
CA PHE A 17 21.92 -30.33 -8.26
C PHE A 17 22.14 -29.41 -9.47
N ALA A 18 23.08 -29.72 -10.33
CA ALA A 18 23.27 -28.98 -11.58
C ALA A 18 22.08 -29.22 -12.53
N ALA A 19 21.60 -30.43 -12.67
CA ALA A 19 20.42 -30.75 -13.48
C ALA A 19 19.15 -30.00 -12.95
N VAL A 20 18.98 -29.94 -11.62
CA VAL A 20 17.90 -29.14 -11.01
C VAL A 20 18.10 -27.65 -11.26
N GLN A 21 19.32 -27.15 -11.19
CA GLN A 21 19.65 -25.75 -11.40
C GLN A 21 19.35 -25.27 -12.82
N PHE A 22 19.62 -26.15 -13.81
CA PHE A 22 19.35 -25.84 -15.22
C PHE A 22 17.95 -26.23 -15.69
N GLY A 23 17.14 -26.84 -14.82
CA GLY A 23 15.76 -27.22 -15.15
C GLY A 23 15.65 -28.45 -16.06
N GLU A 24 16.65 -29.33 -16.06
CA GLU A 24 16.69 -30.56 -16.89
C GLU A 24 15.76 -31.65 -16.31
N LEU A 25 14.45 -31.47 -16.47
CA LEU A 25 13.41 -32.28 -15.84
C LEU A 25 13.59 -33.79 -16.12
N GLN A 26 13.78 -34.15 -17.39
CA GLN A 26 13.94 -35.55 -17.79
C GLN A 26 15.20 -36.20 -17.20
N LEU A 27 16.29 -35.45 -17.06
CA LEU A 27 17.51 -35.94 -16.44
C LEU A 27 17.31 -36.15 -14.94
N VAL A 28 16.68 -35.20 -14.26
CA VAL A 28 16.35 -35.30 -12.83
C VAL A 28 15.43 -36.49 -12.58
N GLU A 29 14.42 -36.73 -13.40
CA GLU A 29 13.55 -37.88 -13.29
C GLU A 29 14.32 -39.21 -13.44
N ARG A 30 15.23 -39.32 -14.41
CA ARG A 30 16.07 -40.48 -14.57
C ARG A 30 16.95 -40.74 -13.36
N ILE A 31 17.57 -39.69 -12.81
CA ILE A 31 18.41 -39.80 -11.62
C ILE A 31 17.59 -40.29 -10.43
N LEU A 32 16.38 -39.75 -10.23
CA LEU A 32 15.48 -40.13 -9.15
C LEU A 32 14.93 -41.55 -9.27
N ARG A 33 14.83 -42.11 -10.50
CA ARG A 33 14.50 -43.54 -10.71
C ARG A 33 15.65 -44.46 -10.29
N ILE A 34 16.91 -44.02 -10.48
CA ILE A 34 18.10 -44.81 -10.14
C ILE A 34 18.41 -44.71 -8.64
N ASP A 35 18.42 -43.52 -8.10
CA ASP A 35 18.66 -43.21 -6.66
C ASP A 35 17.58 -42.32 -6.11
N PRO A 36 16.44 -42.85 -5.61
CA PRO A 36 15.37 -42.05 -4.98
C PRO A 36 15.85 -41.30 -3.74
N GLY A 37 16.88 -41.81 -3.05
CA GLY A 37 17.42 -41.21 -1.82
C GLY A 37 18.16 -39.88 -2.05
N ILE A 38 18.52 -39.59 -3.31
CA ILE A 38 19.26 -38.35 -3.65
C ILE A 38 18.41 -37.09 -3.39
N ILE A 39 17.09 -37.19 -3.41
CA ILE A 39 16.16 -36.06 -3.13
C ILE A 39 16.38 -35.49 -1.73
N ASN A 40 16.77 -36.32 -0.75
CA ASN A 40 17.00 -35.91 0.64
C ASN A 40 18.40 -35.30 0.84
N LYS A 41 19.26 -35.32 -0.17
CA LYS A 41 20.60 -34.73 -0.09
C LYS A 41 20.52 -33.22 -0.23
N THR A 42 21.49 -32.56 0.34
CA THR A 42 21.66 -31.10 0.25
C THR A 42 23.04 -30.78 -0.29
N THR A 43 23.17 -29.59 -0.88
CA THR A 43 24.46 -29.09 -1.33
C THR A 43 25.44 -28.95 -0.18
N ALA A 44 26.73 -29.20 -0.38
CA ALA A 44 27.77 -29.02 0.63
C ALA A 44 27.84 -27.55 1.11
N TYR A 45 27.64 -26.60 0.20
CA TYR A 45 27.65 -25.18 0.50
C TYR A 45 26.20 -24.69 0.63
N GLY A 46 25.85 -24.15 1.79
CA GLY A 46 24.53 -23.57 2.06
C GLY A 46 23.43 -24.55 2.44
N ARG A 47 23.65 -25.87 2.34
CA ARG A 47 22.67 -26.92 2.60
C ARG A 47 21.36 -26.73 1.83
N LEU A 48 21.47 -26.36 0.54
CA LEU A 48 20.31 -26.18 -0.32
C LEU A 48 19.79 -27.57 -0.75
N SER A 49 18.51 -27.83 -0.58
CA SER A 49 17.81 -28.98 -1.17
C SER A 49 17.46 -28.70 -2.63
N SER A 50 17.05 -29.71 -3.35
CA SER A 50 16.53 -29.59 -4.72
C SER A 50 15.35 -28.62 -4.81
N LEU A 51 14.45 -28.60 -3.79
CA LEU A 51 13.34 -27.65 -3.71
C LEU A 51 13.82 -26.20 -3.62
N HIS A 52 14.87 -25.91 -2.85
CA HIS A 52 15.44 -24.57 -2.78
C HIS A 52 15.99 -24.09 -4.13
N ILE A 53 16.69 -24.99 -4.82
CA ILE A 53 17.32 -24.67 -6.11
C ILE A 53 16.25 -24.46 -7.18
N ALA A 54 15.27 -25.37 -7.29
CA ALA A 54 14.17 -25.25 -8.23
C ALA A 54 13.36 -23.96 -7.98
N ALA A 55 13.00 -23.68 -6.73
CA ALA A 55 12.26 -22.50 -6.33
C ALA A 55 13.01 -21.18 -6.62
N ALA A 56 14.31 -21.13 -6.32
CA ALA A 56 15.14 -19.95 -6.57
C ALA A 56 15.34 -19.65 -8.07
N ASN A 57 15.38 -20.68 -8.91
CA ASN A 57 15.57 -20.53 -10.36
C ASN A 57 14.26 -20.38 -11.12
N GLY A 58 13.11 -20.71 -10.51
CA GLY A 58 11.79 -20.56 -11.12
C GLY A 58 11.41 -21.75 -12.02
N HIS A 59 11.91 -22.93 -11.71
CA HIS A 59 11.57 -24.18 -12.40
C HIS A 59 10.32 -24.79 -11.76
N ASP A 60 9.15 -24.28 -12.10
CA ASP A 60 7.89 -24.62 -11.48
C ASP A 60 7.41 -26.06 -11.76
N GLU A 61 7.63 -26.58 -12.98
CA GLU A 61 7.34 -27.98 -13.31
C GLU A 61 8.25 -28.94 -12.52
N MET A 62 9.55 -28.59 -12.43
CA MET A 62 10.51 -29.33 -11.61
C MET A 62 10.11 -29.33 -10.15
N LEU A 63 9.69 -28.15 -9.65
CA LEU A 63 9.25 -27.97 -8.26
C LEU A 63 8.01 -28.84 -7.97
N SER A 64 7.03 -28.87 -8.88
CA SER A 64 5.84 -29.72 -8.75
C SER A 64 6.21 -31.20 -8.65
N MET A 65 7.03 -31.68 -9.56
CA MET A 65 7.50 -33.06 -9.58
C MET A 65 8.27 -33.45 -8.30
N LEU A 66 9.06 -32.52 -7.76
CA LEU A 66 9.80 -32.75 -6.52
C LEU A 66 8.86 -32.73 -5.29
N LEU A 67 7.85 -31.86 -5.25
CA LEU A 67 6.85 -31.77 -4.18
C LEU A 67 5.98 -33.03 -4.11
N GLU A 68 5.60 -33.63 -5.25
CA GLU A 68 4.86 -34.90 -5.31
C GLU A 68 5.62 -36.06 -4.65
N ARG A 69 6.95 -36.03 -4.74
CA ARG A 69 7.82 -37.06 -4.18
C ARG A 69 8.30 -36.76 -2.77
N TRP A 70 8.33 -35.52 -2.40
CA TRP A 70 8.82 -35.06 -1.11
C TRP A 70 7.78 -34.17 -0.42
N ASN A 71 7.07 -34.73 0.50
CA ASN A 71 5.89 -34.15 1.14
C ASN A 71 6.20 -33.04 2.18
N HIS A 72 7.37 -32.39 2.10
CA HIS A 72 7.79 -31.35 3.04
C HIS A 72 8.24 -30.08 2.30
N PRO A 73 7.33 -29.12 2.05
CA PRO A 73 7.67 -27.87 1.37
C PRO A 73 8.58 -26.95 2.21
N ASP A 74 8.63 -27.14 3.53
CA ASP A 74 9.31 -26.26 4.49
C ASP A 74 10.71 -26.73 4.89
N VAL A 75 11.42 -27.37 3.99
CA VAL A 75 12.84 -27.74 4.23
C VAL A 75 13.68 -26.50 4.47
N LEU A 76 14.68 -26.62 5.35
CA LEU A 76 15.50 -25.48 5.78
C LEU A 76 16.93 -25.61 5.27
N ASN A 77 17.43 -24.52 4.70
CA ASN A 77 18.83 -24.37 4.36
C ASN A 77 19.67 -23.98 5.60
N ARG A 78 20.98 -23.70 5.41
CA ARG A 78 21.89 -23.27 6.48
C ARG A 78 21.41 -22.02 7.23
N HIS A 79 20.70 -21.15 6.53
CA HIS A 79 20.18 -19.87 7.06
C HIS A 79 18.74 -19.97 7.58
N LYS A 80 18.23 -21.19 7.75
CA LYS A 80 16.82 -21.46 8.06
C LYS A 80 15.84 -20.83 7.06
N GLN A 81 16.25 -20.64 5.82
CA GLN A 81 15.36 -20.18 4.77
C GLN A 81 14.63 -21.37 4.16
N THR A 82 13.36 -21.18 3.81
CA THR A 82 12.53 -22.14 3.10
C THR A 82 12.60 -21.93 1.59
N PRO A 83 12.21 -22.91 0.75
CA PRO A 83 12.06 -22.71 -0.69
C PRO A 83 11.14 -21.53 -1.03
N LEU A 84 10.04 -21.34 -0.26
CA LEU A 84 9.11 -20.21 -0.42
C LEU A 84 9.81 -18.86 -0.24
N MET A 85 10.69 -18.74 0.76
CA MET A 85 11.47 -17.50 0.96
C MET A 85 12.39 -17.21 -0.23
N LEU A 86 13.04 -18.24 -0.80
CA LEU A 86 13.92 -18.06 -1.95
C LEU A 86 13.13 -17.72 -3.22
N ALA A 87 11.98 -18.37 -3.46
CA ALA A 87 11.08 -18.03 -4.57
C ALA A 87 10.61 -16.57 -4.46
N ALA A 88 10.14 -16.14 -3.29
CA ALA A 88 9.71 -14.77 -3.02
C ALA A 88 10.85 -13.74 -3.16
N MET A 89 12.08 -14.11 -2.74
CA MET A 89 13.28 -13.30 -2.90
C MET A 89 13.66 -13.08 -4.37
N ARG A 90 13.39 -14.06 -5.21
CA ARG A 90 13.73 -14.05 -6.64
C ARG A 90 12.57 -13.67 -7.56
N GLY A 91 11.38 -13.42 -7.00
CA GLY A 91 10.19 -13.04 -7.78
C GLY A 91 9.65 -14.17 -8.66
N LYS A 92 9.78 -15.42 -8.22
CA LYS A 92 9.34 -16.59 -8.98
C LYS A 92 7.89 -16.93 -8.63
N ILE A 93 6.95 -16.19 -9.22
CA ILE A 93 5.52 -16.25 -8.87
C ILE A 93 4.95 -17.67 -9.00
N ALA A 94 5.18 -18.37 -10.12
CA ALA A 94 4.67 -19.73 -10.32
C ALA A 94 5.17 -20.70 -9.24
N CYS A 95 6.43 -20.56 -8.81
CA CYS A 95 6.98 -21.36 -7.71
C CYS A 95 6.38 -20.98 -6.36
N VAL A 96 6.11 -19.68 -6.12
CA VAL A 96 5.43 -19.21 -4.89
C VAL A 96 4.05 -19.85 -4.79
N GLU A 97 3.24 -19.78 -5.85
CA GLU A 97 1.89 -20.33 -5.89
C GLU A 97 1.89 -21.86 -5.65
N LYS A 98 2.78 -22.60 -6.31
CA LYS A 98 2.90 -24.05 -6.11
C LYS A 98 3.31 -24.44 -4.70
N LEU A 99 4.22 -23.68 -4.08
CA LEU A 99 4.62 -23.91 -2.69
C LEU A 99 3.48 -23.61 -1.72
N LEU A 100 2.71 -22.53 -1.96
CA LEU A 100 1.53 -22.19 -1.17
C LEU A 100 0.44 -23.26 -1.30
N GLN A 101 0.20 -23.75 -2.51
CA GLN A 101 -0.73 -24.87 -2.77
C GLN A 101 -0.30 -26.17 -2.08
N ALA A 102 1.01 -26.43 -1.98
CA ALA A 102 1.58 -27.54 -1.23
C ALA A 102 1.57 -27.34 0.29
N GLY A 103 0.98 -26.25 0.79
CA GLY A 103 0.85 -25.97 2.22
C GLY A 103 2.12 -25.41 2.88
N ALA A 104 3.01 -24.75 2.14
CA ALA A 104 4.20 -24.12 2.72
C ALA A 104 3.84 -23.08 3.80
N ASN A 105 4.57 -23.10 4.90
CA ASN A 105 4.33 -22.24 6.04
C ASN A 105 4.85 -20.81 5.79
N ILE A 106 3.93 -19.86 5.70
CA ILE A 106 4.20 -18.44 5.45
C ILE A 106 4.82 -17.70 6.64
N LEU A 107 4.71 -18.27 7.86
CA LEU A 107 5.20 -17.67 9.11
C LEU A 107 6.61 -18.13 9.52
N MET A 108 7.30 -18.89 8.68
CA MET A 108 8.69 -19.25 8.97
C MET A 108 9.60 -18.01 8.92
N PHE A 109 10.59 -18.00 9.84
CA PHE A 109 11.58 -16.92 9.94
C PHE A 109 12.98 -17.46 9.64
N ASP A 110 13.75 -16.70 8.85
CA ASP A 110 15.17 -17.02 8.66
C ASP A 110 16.01 -16.73 9.92
N SER A 111 17.20 -17.29 9.98
CA SER A 111 18.13 -17.07 11.12
C SER A 111 19.06 -15.86 10.92
N VAL A 112 19.05 -15.21 9.75
CA VAL A 112 19.98 -14.11 9.44
C VAL A 112 19.38 -12.77 9.88
N ASN A 113 18.12 -12.53 9.50
CA ASN A 113 17.45 -11.27 9.74
C ASN A 113 16.09 -11.43 10.47
N GLY A 114 15.66 -12.65 10.75
CA GLY A 114 14.32 -12.91 11.28
C GLY A 114 13.23 -12.53 10.28
N ARG A 115 13.42 -12.80 8.99
CA ARG A 115 12.50 -12.41 7.92
C ARG A 115 11.66 -13.57 7.44
N THR A 116 10.43 -13.28 7.08
CA THR A 116 9.50 -14.19 6.41
C THR A 116 9.55 -14.00 4.88
N CYS A 117 8.86 -14.87 4.13
CA CYS A 117 8.69 -14.71 2.68
C CYS A 117 8.08 -13.34 2.32
N LEU A 118 7.14 -12.82 3.13
CA LEU A 118 6.52 -11.51 2.93
C LEU A 118 7.54 -10.36 2.99
N HIS A 119 8.47 -10.42 3.95
CA HIS A 119 9.57 -9.45 4.05
C HIS A 119 10.46 -9.46 2.80
N TYR A 120 10.75 -10.64 2.28
CA TYR A 120 11.59 -10.78 1.09
C TYR A 120 10.90 -10.27 -0.17
N ALA A 121 9.63 -10.62 -0.40
CA ALA A 121 8.85 -10.08 -1.51
C ALA A 121 8.81 -8.55 -1.47
N ALA A 122 8.53 -7.97 -0.30
CA ALA A 122 8.48 -6.52 -0.09
C ALA A 122 9.84 -5.84 -0.31
N TYR A 123 10.93 -6.43 0.19
CA TYR A 123 12.29 -5.86 0.06
C TYR A 123 12.76 -5.84 -1.40
N TYR A 124 12.55 -6.93 -2.12
CA TYR A 124 12.99 -7.02 -3.52
C TYR A 124 12.01 -6.38 -4.50
N GLY A 125 10.77 -6.10 -4.08
CA GLY A 125 9.77 -5.39 -4.88
C GLY A 125 8.96 -6.30 -5.80
N HIS A 126 8.81 -7.56 -5.44
CA HIS A 126 8.02 -8.53 -6.18
C HIS A 126 6.55 -8.47 -5.75
N SER A 127 5.79 -7.53 -6.37
CA SER A 127 4.38 -7.26 -6.06
C SER A 127 3.51 -8.49 -6.19
N ASP A 128 3.66 -9.24 -7.27
CA ASP A 128 2.85 -10.42 -7.56
C ASP A 128 3.05 -11.53 -6.52
N CYS A 129 4.32 -11.78 -6.13
CA CYS A 129 4.62 -12.71 -5.04
C CYS A 129 4.09 -12.23 -3.70
N LEU A 130 4.13 -10.91 -3.46
CA LEU A 130 3.58 -10.29 -2.26
C LEU A 130 2.07 -10.52 -2.19
N GLU A 131 1.37 -10.30 -3.31
CA GLU A 131 -0.08 -10.49 -3.43
C GLU A 131 -0.49 -11.93 -3.16
N SER A 132 0.13 -12.90 -3.85
CA SER A 132 -0.15 -14.34 -3.65
C SER A 132 0.07 -14.78 -2.20
N VAL A 133 1.13 -14.29 -1.53
CA VAL A 133 1.38 -14.60 -0.11
C VAL A 133 0.31 -13.99 0.80
N LEU A 134 -0.15 -12.77 0.50
CA LEU A 134 -1.21 -12.10 1.27
C LEU A 134 -2.58 -12.75 1.06
N GLU A 135 -2.88 -13.20 -0.16
CA GLU A 135 -4.10 -13.96 -0.46
C GLU A 135 -4.11 -15.32 0.23
N ALA A 136 -3.00 -16.05 0.16
CA ALA A 136 -2.86 -17.31 0.87
C ALA A 136 -3.01 -17.12 2.39
N ALA A 137 -2.55 -15.99 2.94
CA ALA A 137 -2.72 -15.66 4.36
C ALA A 137 -4.21 -15.47 4.73
N HIS A 138 -5.06 -14.98 3.84
CA HIS A 138 -6.50 -14.86 4.08
C HIS A 138 -7.20 -16.21 4.18
N SER A 139 -6.75 -17.18 3.41
CA SER A 139 -7.37 -18.51 3.30
C SER A 139 -6.76 -19.55 4.26
N ASN A 140 -5.73 -19.20 5.02
CA ASN A 140 -4.98 -20.15 5.83
C ASN A 140 -5.47 -20.15 7.28
N PRO A 141 -5.74 -21.33 7.90
CA PRO A 141 -6.13 -21.48 9.31
C PRO A 141 -5.14 -20.85 10.29
N ILE A 142 -3.86 -20.72 9.91
CA ILE A 142 -2.82 -20.07 10.73
C ILE A 142 -3.13 -18.57 10.86
N SER A 143 -3.74 -17.95 9.86
CA SER A 143 -4.12 -16.53 9.94
C SER A 143 -5.37 -16.30 10.79
N GLU A 144 -6.25 -17.28 10.93
CA GLU A 144 -7.39 -17.20 11.85
C GLU A 144 -6.92 -17.18 13.31
N SER A 145 -5.93 -17.98 13.68
CA SER A 145 -5.39 -18.02 15.05
C SER A 145 -4.45 -16.86 15.36
N TRP A 146 -3.64 -16.42 14.42
CA TRP A 146 -2.63 -15.36 14.61
C TRP A 146 -3.15 -13.97 14.25
N GLY A 147 -4.12 -13.89 13.36
CA GLY A 147 -4.77 -12.69 12.84
C GLY A 147 -4.03 -12.11 11.64
N PHE A 148 -4.77 -11.87 10.53
CA PHE A 148 -4.22 -11.31 9.29
C PHE A 148 -3.48 -9.97 9.51
N ALA A 149 -4.03 -9.09 10.34
CA ALA A 149 -3.41 -7.81 10.68
C ALA A 149 -2.03 -7.96 11.33
N ARG A 150 -1.83 -9.00 12.15
CA ARG A 150 -0.51 -9.31 12.74
C ARG A 150 0.47 -9.81 11.69
N PHE A 151 0.00 -10.63 10.74
CA PHE A 151 0.83 -11.16 9.67
C PHE A 151 1.35 -10.05 8.75
N VAL A 152 0.49 -9.13 8.31
CA VAL A 152 0.91 -7.99 7.47
C VAL A 152 1.93 -7.10 8.19
N ASN A 153 1.83 -7.01 9.51
CA ASN A 153 2.69 -6.16 10.35
C ASN A 153 3.77 -6.95 11.11
N VAL A 154 4.08 -8.17 10.66
CA VAL A 154 5.14 -9.00 11.27
C VAL A 154 6.46 -8.25 11.25
N LYS A 155 7.22 -8.33 12.35
CA LYS A 155 8.50 -7.63 12.51
C LYS A 155 9.67 -8.58 12.29
N ASP A 156 10.69 -8.12 11.57
CA ASP A 156 11.98 -8.82 11.47
C ASP A 156 12.80 -8.65 12.76
N ALA A 157 13.99 -9.25 12.84
CA ALA A 157 14.86 -9.19 14.01
C ALA A 157 15.26 -7.77 14.42
N LYS A 158 15.12 -6.79 13.52
CA LYS A 158 15.41 -5.37 13.76
C LYS A 158 14.16 -4.54 14.02
N GLY A 159 13.01 -5.19 14.14
CA GLY A 159 11.72 -4.55 14.35
C GLY A 159 11.13 -3.90 13.08
N ALA A 160 11.69 -4.18 11.89
CA ALA A 160 11.16 -3.67 10.64
C ALA A 160 10.03 -4.56 10.12
N THR A 161 8.91 -3.95 9.72
CA THR A 161 7.81 -4.64 9.04
C THR A 161 8.09 -4.74 7.53
N PRO A 162 7.34 -5.56 6.76
CA PRO A 162 7.43 -5.57 5.30
C PRO A 162 7.30 -4.17 4.67
N LEU A 163 6.41 -3.32 5.22
CA LEU A 163 6.24 -1.94 4.78
C LEU A 163 7.51 -1.09 4.95
N HIS A 164 8.23 -1.26 6.05
CA HIS A 164 9.54 -0.59 6.25
C HIS A 164 10.55 -0.99 5.17
N LEU A 165 10.58 -2.28 4.83
CA LEU A 165 11.52 -2.80 3.83
C LEU A 165 11.18 -2.34 2.41
N ALA A 166 9.90 -2.34 2.05
CA ALA A 166 9.41 -1.80 0.78
C ALA A 166 9.74 -0.30 0.64
N ALA A 167 9.43 0.49 1.67
CA ALA A 167 9.72 1.93 1.72
C ALA A 167 11.23 2.22 1.64
N LYS A 168 12.06 1.46 2.37
CA LYS A 168 13.52 1.56 2.34
C LYS A 168 14.10 1.34 0.95
N GLN A 169 13.52 0.43 0.19
CA GLN A 169 13.98 0.11 -1.17
C GLN A 169 13.27 0.94 -2.25
N GLY A 170 12.29 1.77 -1.89
CA GLY A 170 11.52 2.57 -2.83
C GLY A 170 10.59 1.73 -3.72
N ARG A 171 10.04 0.65 -3.20
CA ARG A 171 9.13 -0.25 -3.91
C ARG A 171 7.68 0.22 -3.77
N SER A 172 7.31 1.28 -4.49
CA SER A 172 6.01 1.96 -4.35
C SER A 172 4.80 1.04 -4.56
N ALA A 173 4.85 0.12 -5.53
CA ALA A 173 3.79 -0.86 -5.73
C ALA A 173 3.57 -1.75 -4.50
N CYS A 174 4.66 -2.27 -3.90
CA CYS A 174 4.58 -3.05 -2.67
C CYS A 174 4.13 -2.20 -1.47
N VAL A 175 4.57 -0.92 -1.39
CA VAL A 175 4.11 0.02 -0.36
C VAL A 175 2.60 0.18 -0.42
N ARG A 176 2.06 0.49 -1.61
CA ARG A 176 0.62 0.65 -1.84
C ARG A 176 -0.16 -0.62 -1.44
N MET A 177 0.27 -1.77 -1.95
CA MET A 177 -0.39 -3.05 -1.67
C MET A 177 -0.41 -3.39 -0.17
N LEU A 178 0.70 -3.18 0.53
CA LEU A 178 0.77 -3.43 1.97
C LEU A 178 -0.16 -2.49 2.75
N LEU A 179 -0.22 -1.21 2.37
CA LEU A 179 -1.15 -0.24 2.97
C LEU A 179 -2.60 -0.62 2.73
N ASP A 180 -2.96 -1.03 1.52
CA ASP A 180 -4.29 -1.55 1.16
C ASP A 180 -4.70 -2.76 2.00
N LYS A 181 -3.74 -3.59 2.37
CA LYS A 181 -3.97 -4.80 3.20
C LYS A 181 -3.83 -4.53 4.71
N GLY A 182 -3.75 -3.28 5.13
CA GLY A 182 -3.77 -2.89 6.55
C GLY A 182 -2.41 -2.83 7.24
N ALA A 183 -1.33 -2.57 6.49
CA ALA A 183 -0.03 -2.30 7.10
C ALA A 183 -0.07 -0.99 7.90
N LEU A 184 0.52 -0.99 9.09
CA LEU A 184 0.58 0.16 9.98
C LEU A 184 1.55 1.21 9.43
N VAL A 185 1.01 2.31 8.93
CA VAL A 185 1.75 3.39 8.27
C VAL A 185 2.76 4.08 9.18
N CYS A 186 2.45 4.20 10.48
CA CYS A 186 3.28 4.85 11.49
C CYS A 186 4.03 3.87 12.40
N ALA A 187 4.15 2.58 12.02
CA ALA A 187 4.94 1.62 12.78
C ALA A 187 6.40 2.09 12.88
N SER A 188 7.05 1.86 14.03
CA SER A 188 8.44 2.25 14.26
C SER A 188 9.35 1.04 14.41
N THR A 189 10.59 1.17 13.94
CA THR A 189 11.65 0.17 14.11
C THR A 189 12.28 0.25 15.50
N VAL A 190 12.80 -0.89 15.97
CA VAL A 190 13.51 -0.95 17.27
C VAL A 190 15.01 -0.73 17.08
N ASP A 191 15.63 -1.40 16.12
CA ASP A 191 17.10 -1.39 15.94
C ASP A 191 17.51 -1.46 14.46
N TYR A 192 17.14 -0.46 13.68
CA TYR A 192 17.43 -0.45 12.23
C TYR A 192 18.52 0.56 11.84
N GLY A 193 19.53 0.75 12.70
CA GLY A 193 20.58 1.77 12.50
C GLY A 193 20.07 3.21 12.65
N SER A 194 18.79 3.36 12.93
CA SER A 194 18.09 4.55 13.37
C SER A 194 16.81 4.07 14.04
N PRO A 195 16.86 3.75 15.34
CA PRO A 195 15.69 3.31 16.10
C PRO A 195 14.58 4.36 16.00
N GLY A 196 13.32 3.93 16.11
CA GLY A 196 12.17 4.84 15.98
C GLY A 196 11.87 5.28 14.55
N SER A 197 12.60 4.80 13.53
CA SER A 197 12.30 5.17 12.15
C SER A 197 10.99 4.55 11.68
N THR A 198 10.12 5.35 11.06
CA THR A 198 8.90 4.90 10.39
C THR A 198 9.18 4.56 8.92
N PRO A 199 8.24 3.91 8.21
CA PRO A 199 8.35 3.75 6.76
C PRO A 199 8.61 5.07 6.02
N LEU A 200 7.98 6.18 6.47
CA LEU A 200 8.18 7.50 5.88
C LEU A 200 9.64 8.01 6.06
N HIS A 201 10.28 7.78 7.21
CA HIS A 201 11.70 8.09 7.40
C HIS A 201 12.59 7.33 6.42
N LEU A 202 12.27 6.05 6.17
CA LEU A 202 13.05 5.20 5.26
C LEU A 202 12.83 5.58 3.80
N ALA A 203 11.59 5.91 3.40
CA ALA A 203 11.27 6.43 2.07
C ALA A 203 11.97 7.78 1.82
N ALA A 204 11.94 8.70 2.80
CA ALA A 204 12.64 9.97 2.76
C ALA A 204 14.16 9.80 2.62
N ARG A 205 14.73 8.83 3.35
CA ARG A 205 16.16 8.49 3.24
C ARG A 205 16.54 7.94 1.88
N ARG A 206 15.63 7.18 1.23
CA ARG A 206 15.81 6.66 -0.12
C ARG A 206 15.63 7.73 -1.18
N GLY A 207 14.77 8.72 -0.93
CA GLY A 207 14.40 9.77 -1.87
C GLY A 207 13.37 9.32 -2.92
N CYS A 208 12.63 8.25 -2.64
CA CYS A 208 11.58 7.76 -3.55
C CYS A 208 10.30 8.58 -3.35
N ILE A 209 10.03 9.47 -4.30
CA ILE A 209 8.85 10.35 -4.28
C ILE A 209 7.56 9.53 -4.24
N ASP A 210 7.44 8.48 -5.06
CA ASP A 210 6.21 7.70 -5.14
C ASP A 210 5.89 6.98 -3.83
N SER A 211 6.91 6.38 -3.18
CA SER A 211 6.71 5.78 -1.85
C SER A 211 6.34 6.83 -0.79
N VAL A 212 6.88 8.05 -0.89
CA VAL A 212 6.52 9.17 0.01
C VAL A 212 5.07 9.59 -0.24
N ARG A 213 4.63 9.70 -1.50
CA ARG A 213 3.24 10.03 -1.88
C ARG A 213 2.25 9.03 -1.31
N GLU A 214 2.50 7.74 -1.54
CA GLU A 214 1.64 6.67 -1.02
C GLU A 214 1.54 6.72 0.51
N LEU A 215 2.66 6.82 1.21
CA LEU A 215 2.67 6.88 2.66
C LEU A 215 1.92 8.10 3.20
N LEU A 216 2.10 9.28 2.58
CA LEU A 216 1.39 10.51 2.95
C LEU A 216 -0.11 10.41 2.67
N ALA A 217 -0.51 9.83 1.53
CA ALA A 217 -1.90 9.59 1.19
C ALA A 217 -2.61 8.65 2.18
N TRP A 218 -1.86 7.77 2.84
CA TRP A 218 -2.35 6.87 3.88
C TRP A 218 -2.16 7.41 5.31
N GLY A 219 -1.83 8.70 5.46
CA GLY A 219 -1.78 9.37 6.74
C GLY A 219 -0.49 9.17 7.54
N ALA A 220 0.65 8.95 6.85
CA ALA A 220 1.93 8.94 7.53
C ALA A 220 2.22 10.31 8.16
N ASP A 221 2.54 10.32 9.45
CA ASP A 221 2.85 11.55 10.18
C ASP A 221 4.21 12.11 9.74
N ARG A 222 4.17 13.32 9.15
CA ARG A 222 5.37 14.06 8.70
C ARG A 222 6.21 14.59 9.84
N LEU A 223 5.61 14.74 11.03
CA LEU A 223 6.25 15.33 12.22
C LEU A 223 6.78 14.28 13.18
N GLN A 224 6.47 13.00 12.97
CA GLN A 224 6.99 11.93 13.82
C GLN A 224 8.51 11.94 13.83
N MET A 225 9.11 11.90 15.02
CA MET A 225 10.56 11.91 15.19
C MET A 225 11.09 10.47 15.34
N ASP A 226 12.28 10.23 14.79
CA ASP A 226 13.06 9.03 15.12
C ASP A 226 13.77 9.21 16.49
N SER A 227 14.46 8.20 17.00
CA SER A 227 15.18 8.26 18.28
C SER A 227 16.31 9.31 18.31
N ALA A 228 16.73 9.83 17.16
CA ALA A 228 17.68 10.92 17.06
C ALA A 228 17.01 12.30 16.93
N GLY A 229 15.70 12.39 17.19
CA GLY A 229 14.93 13.62 17.09
C GLY A 229 14.77 14.16 15.66
N ARG A 230 14.93 13.31 14.64
CA ARG A 230 14.85 13.74 13.24
C ARG A 230 13.50 13.40 12.66
N ILE A 231 12.84 14.34 12.02
CA ILE A 231 11.65 14.14 11.20
C ILE A 231 12.05 13.73 9.77
N PRO A 232 11.17 13.09 8.99
CA PRO A 232 11.45 12.67 7.61
C PRO A 232 11.95 13.80 6.71
N TYR A 233 11.45 15.03 6.89
CA TYR A 233 11.89 16.23 6.16
C TYR A 233 13.39 16.49 6.31
N VAL A 234 13.90 16.47 7.54
CA VAL A 234 15.34 16.72 7.82
C VAL A 234 16.22 15.66 7.16
N ILE A 235 15.75 14.40 7.12
CA ILE A 235 16.48 13.31 6.47
C ILE A 235 16.52 13.51 4.95
N ALA A 236 15.39 13.87 4.33
CA ALA A 236 15.32 14.15 2.90
C ALA A 236 16.18 15.37 2.52
N LEU A 237 16.13 16.44 3.32
CA LEU A 237 16.88 17.67 3.10
C LEU A 237 18.41 17.43 3.12
N LYS A 238 18.92 16.68 4.12
CA LYS A 238 20.35 16.31 4.23
C LYS A 238 20.88 15.55 3.02
N ARG A 239 19.99 14.93 2.25
CA ARG A 239 20.34 14.13 1.06
C ARG A 239 20.00 14.82 -0.25
N ASN A 240 19.54 16.08 -0.19
CA ASN A 240 19.10 16.87 -1.35
C ASN A 240 18.03 16.16 -2.19
N HIS A 241 17.12 15.41 -1.54
CA HIS A 241 16.06 14.72 -2.24
C HIS A 241 14.87 15.65 -2.53
N MET A 242 14.33 15.55 -3.75
CA MET A 242 13.13 16.30 -4.18
C MET A 242 11.92 16.08 -3.27
N CYS A 243 11.80 14.91 -2.66
CA CYS A 243 10.72 14.61 -1.73
C CYS A 243 10.72 15.50 -0.46
N ALA A 244 11.84 16.22 -0.18
CA ALA A 244 11.86 17.18 0.93
C ALA A 244 10.78 18.26 0.81
N ALA A 245 10.44 18.71 -0.42
CA ALA A 245 9.38 19.68 -0.64
C ALA A 245 8.01 19.18 -0.15
N LEU A 246 7.70 17.91 -0.41
CA LEU A 246 6.45 17.29 0.02
C LEU A 246 6.38 17.02 1.52
N LEU A 247 7.54 16.81 2.13
CA LEU A 247 7.70 16.51 3.56
C LEU A 247 7.83 17.78 4.42
N ASN A 248 7.95 18.96 3.80
CA ASN A 248 8.09 20.22 4.53
C ASN A 248 6.88 20.47 5.46
N PRO A 249 7.10 20.66 6.76
CA PRO A 249 6.03 20.93 7.71
C PRO A 249 5.17 22.17 7.35
N SER A 250 5.77 23.16 6.67
CA SER A 250 5.09 24.38 6.23
C SER A 250 4.29 24.23 4.94
N SER A 251 4.44 23.10 4.22
CA SER A 251 3.66 22.85 3.01
C SER A 251 2.22 22.42 3.34
N ALA A 252 1.31 22.63 2.39
CA ALA A 252 -0.07 22.17 2.53
C ALA A 252 -0.14 20.67 2.87
N GLU A 253 -1.04 20.30 3.75
CA GLU A 253 -1.25 18.90 4.10
C GLU A 253 -1.89 18.13 2.93
N PRO A 254 -1.48 16.87 2.71
CA PRO A 254 -2.11 16.03 1.72
C PRO A 254 -3.52 15.61 2.19
N LEU A 255 -4.39 15.36 1.25
CA LEU A 255 -5.60 14.61 1.53
C LEU A 255 -5.22 13.18 1.88
N VAL A 256 -5.79 12.68 2.96
CA VAL A 256 -5.53 11.35 3.50
C VAL A 256 -6.71 10.45 3.17
N TRP A 257 -6.42 9.22 2.80
CA TRP A 257 -7.46 8.22 2.59
C TRP A 257 -8.34 8.08 3.84
N PRO A 258 -9.67 8.07 3.71
CA PRO A 258 -10.55 7.94 4.86
C PRO A 258 -10.24 6.67 5.63
N SER A 259 -10.25 6.76 6.95
CA SER A 259 -9.79 5.75 7.91
C SER A 259 -10.03 4.30 7.44
N PRO A 260 -8.96 3.53 7.24
CA PRO A 260 -8.98 2.36 6.37
C PRO A 260 -9.77 1.16 6.90
N LEU A 261 -10.00 1.06 8.20
CA LEU A 261 -10.39 -0.22 8.80
C LEU A 261 -11.87 -0.60 8.71
N LYS A 262 -12.76 0.36 8.47
CA LYS A 262 -14.19 0.07 8.32
C LYS A 262 -14.75 0.49 6.96
N PHE A 263 -14.35 1.64 6.46
CA PHE A 263 -14.94 2.24 5.27
C PHE A 263 -14.48 1.60 3.96
N ILE A 264 -13.21 1.18 3.89
CA ILE A 264 -12.63 0.60 2.65
C ILE A 264 -13.08 -0.84 2.43
N SER A 265 -13.23 -1.64 3.50
CA SER A 265 -13.65 -3.03 3.39
C SER A 265 -15.12 -3.19 2.94
N GLU A 266 -15.92 -2.13 3.14
CA GLU A 266 -17.35 -2.13 2.82
C GLU A 266 -17.66 -1.46 1.47
N LEU A 267 -16.67 -0.79 0.85
CA LEU A 267 -16.84 -0.13 -0.44
C LEU A 267 -16.86 -1.13 -1.59
N LYS A 268 -17.83 -0.96 -2.49
CA LYS A 268 -17.81 -1.64 -3.78
C LYS A 268 -16.57 -1.25 -4.59
N PRO A 269 -15.95 -2.20 -5.35
CA PRO A 269 -14.70 -1.94 -6.06
C PRO A 269 -14.77 -0.73 -7.01
N ASP A 270 -15.92 -0.52 -7.65
CA ASP A 270 -16.12 0.60 -8.58
C ASP A 270 -16.05 1.96 -7.86
N VAL A 271 -16.69 2.05 -6.69
CA VAL A 271 -16.68 3.28 -5.88
C VAL A 271 -15.30 3.52 -5.28
N LYS A 272 -14.64 2.45 -4.83
CA LYS A 272 -13.26 2.52 -4.34
C LYS A 272 -12.34 3.10 -5.39
N LEU A 273 -12.42 2.62 -6.63
CA LEU A 273 -11.62 3.11 -7.76
C LEU A 273 -11.86 4.60 -8.05
N LEU A 274 -13.12 5.04 -8.03
CA LEU A 274 -13.48 6.46 -8.25
C LEU A 274 -12.91 7.36 -7.16
N LEU A 275 -13.01 6.95 -5.89
CA LEU A 275 -12.47 7.72 -4.77
C LEU A 275 -10.94 7.73 -4.75
N GLU A 276 -10.28 6.62 -5.09
CA GLU A 276 -8.83 6.55 -5.22
C GLU A 276 -8.31 7.45 -6.33
N THR A 277 -8.98 7.47 -7.49
CA THR A 277 -8.64 8.36 -8.60
C THR A 277 -8.77 9.83 -8.18
N ALA A 278 -9.86 10.18 -7.50
CA ALA A 278 -10.08 11.53 -7.00
C ALA A 278 -9.00 11.95 -5.95
N LEU A 279 -8.59 11.03 -5.08
CA LEU A 279 -7.53 11.28 -4.09
C LEU A 279 -6.18 11.54 -4.78
N ILE A 280 -5.84 10.70 -5.76
CA ILE A 280 -4.58 10.84 -6.52
C ILE A 280 -4.56 12.18 -7.26
N GLU A 281 -5.65 12.55 -7.93
CA GLU A 281 -5.75 13.82 -8.66
C GLU A 281 -5.66 15.03 -7.74
N ALA A 282 -6.38 15.04 -6.62
CA ALA A 282 -6.35 16.13 -5.66
C ALA A 282 -4.95 16.31 -5.04
N ASN A 283 -4.31 15.20 -4.67
CA ASN A 283 -2.93 15.23 -4.16
C ASN A 283 -1.94 15.64 -5.24
N LYS A 284 -2.09 15.20 -6.49
CA LYS A 284 -1.25 15.62 -7.62
C LYS A 284 -1.34 17.14 -7.85
N LYS A 285 -2.54 17.71 -7.89
CA LYS A 285 -2.73 19.17 -8.01
C LYS A 285 -2.04 19.94 -6.86
N ARG A 286 -2.13 19.42 -5.63
CA ARG A 286 -1.42 19.97 -4.46
C ARG A 286 0.10 19.91 -4.63
N GLU A 287 0.62 18.76 -5.05
CA GLU A 287 2.05 18.53 -5.24
C GLU A 287 2.63 19.41 -6.34
N ASP A 288 1.94 19.55 -7.44
CA ASP A 288 2.33 20.45 -8.52
C ASP A 288 2.47 21.90 -8.05
N LYS A 289 1.57 22.37 -7.17
CA LYS A 289 1.68 23.70 -6.55
C LYS A 289 2.91 23.82 -5.65
N ILE A 290 3.19 22.79 -4.83
CA ILE A 290 4.35 22.78 -3.93
C ILE A 290 5.66 22.77 -4.74
N LEU A 291 5.74 21.92 -5.76
CA LEU A 291 6.95 21.77 -6.59
C LEU A 291 7.20 23.00 -7.46
N LYS A 292 6.15 23.61 -8.02
CA LYS A 292 6.27 24.88 -8.76
C LYS A 292 6.72 26.02 -7.87
N GLY A 293 6.23 26.09 -6.63
CA GLY A 293 6.67 27.10 -5.64
C GLY A 293 8.14 26.96 -5.21
N PHE A 294 8.72 25.76 -5.36
CA PHE A 294 10.12 25.50 -5.01
C PHE A 294 11.11 25.92 -6.09
N VAL A 295 10.67 25.96 -7.35
CA VAL A 295 11.52 26.24 -8.53
C VAL A 295 11.57 27.72 -8.87
N TYR A 296 10.63 28.56 -8.42
CA TYR A 296 10.54 29.96 -8.84
C TYR A 296 10.35 30.93 -7.66
N SER A 297 11.45 31.49 -7.22
CA SER A 297 11.47 32.75 -6.48
C SER A 297 11.46 33.89 -7.50
N LEU A 298 10.33 34.21 -8.12
CA LEU A 298 10.05 35.50 -8.75
C LEU A 298 8.55 35.55 -9.17
N PRO A 299 7.79 36.52 -8.69
CA PRO A 299 6.41 36.69 -9.12
C PRO A 299 6.37 37.38 -10.48
N SER A 300 6.01 36.65 -11.51
CA SER A 300 5.57 37.26 -12.76
C SER A 300 4.03 37.37 -12.73
N PRO A 301 3.48 38.54 -13.07
CA PRO A 301 2.05 38.69 -13.18
C PRO A 301 1.58 38.05 -14.48
N GLN A 302 0.90 36.90 -14.38
CA GLN A 302 0.21 36.32 -15.50
C GLN A 302 -1.27 36.66 -15.40
N HIS A 303 -1.69 37.53 -16.33
CA HIS A 303 -3.07 37.68 -16.74
C HIS A 303 -3.58 36.32 -17.24
N SER A 304 -4.51 35.73 -16.55
CA SER A 304 -5.30 34.62 -17.08
C SER A 304 -6.44 35.23 -17.92
N ILE A 305 -6.29 35.12 -19.22
CA ILE A 305 -7.38 35.29 -20.16
C ILE A 305 -8.28 34.07 -20.00
N VAL A 306 -9.49 34.29 -19.55
CA VAL A 306 -10.53 33.26 -19.46
C VAL A 306 -11.19 33.27 -20.84
N ASP A 307 -10.89 32.27 -21.65
CA ASP A 307 -11.66 31.97 -22.85
C ASP A 307 -12.98 31.28 -22.40
N ASP A 308 -14.05 32.04 -22.51
CA ASP A 308 -15.43 31.55 -22.44
C ASP A 308 -15.75 30.78 -23.74
N ASP A 309 -15.48 29.48 -23.76
CA ASP A 309 -16.04 28.59 -24.77
C ASP A 309 -17.31 27.92 -24.25
N LYS A 310 -18.43 28.44 -24.76
CA LYS A 310 -19.75 27.85 -24.64
C LYS A 310 -19.75 26.49 -25.38
N SER A 311 -19.77 25.38 -24.63
CA SER A 311 -20.19 24.10 -25.19
C SER A 311 -21.57 23.74 -24.67
N GLU A 312 -22.50 23.70 -25.63
CA GLU A 312 -23.88 23.27 -25.43
C GLU A 312 -23.96 21.77 -25.07
N GLY A 313 -24.73 21.46 -24.03
CA GLY A 313 -25.62 20.35 -23.92
C GLY A 313 -25.12 18.90 -24.08
N SER A 314 -24.60 18.30 -23.05
CA SER A 314 -24.86 16.89 -22.77
C SER A 314 -25.49 16.82 -21.37
N GLY A 315 -26.60 16.06 -21.22
CA GLY A 315 -27.41 16.02 -20.02
C GLY A 315 -26.73 15.31 -18.85
N ILE A 316 -25.50 15.68 -18.56
CA ILE A 316 -24.71 15.18 -17.42
C ILE A 316 -25.06 16.04 -16.21
N GLU A 317 -25.64 15.46 -15.18
CA GLU A 317 -25.89 16.15 -13.92
C GLU A 317 -24.57 16.55 -13.27
N LEU A 318 -24.35 17.86 -13.14
CA LEU A 318 -23.19 18.41 -12.43
C LEU A 318 -23.38 18.31 -10.92
N CYS A 319 -22.31 18.09 -10.20
CA CYS A 319 -22.28 18.04 -8.76
C CYS A 319 -22.73 19.35 -8.14
N CYS A 320 -23.82 19.34 -7.38
CA CYS A 320 -24.39 20.51 -6.72
C CYS A 320 -23.52 21.12 -5.60
N ILE A 321 -22.35 20.54 -5.32
CA ILE A 321 -21.40 21.07 -4.34
C ILE A 321 -20.31 21.89 -5.01
N CYS A 322 -19.63 21.35 -6.04
CA CYS A 322 -18.55 22.06 -6.72
C CYS A 322 -18.98 22.74 -8.03
N PHE A 323 -20.06 22.29 -8.67
CA PHE A 323 -20.55 22.77 -9.97
C PHE A 323 -19.56 22.60 -11.14
N GLU A 324 -18.53 21.79 -10.94
CA GLU A 324 -17.43 21.59 -11.91
C GLU A 324 -17.40 20.19 -12.51
N GLN A 325 -17.82 19.18 -11.72
CA GLN A 325 -17.67 17.77 -12.08
C GLN A 325 -19.03 17.05 -12.13
N ALA A 326 -19.11 16.02 -12.99
CA ALA A 326 -20.29 15.18 -13.06
C ALA A 326 -20.50 14.39 -11.76
N CYS A 327 -21.76 14.12 -11.42
CA CYS A 327 -22.11 13.24 -10.31
C CYS A 327 -21.75 11.80 -10.66
N THR A 328 -20.80 11.21 -9.92
CA THR A 328 -20.29 9.85 -10.14
C THR A 328 -20.56 8.91 -8.98
N ILE A 329 -20.95 9.43 -7.84
CA ILE A 329 -21.21 8.66 -6.62
C ILE A 329 -22.60 9.00 -6.07
N GLU A 330 -23.33 7.96 -5.69
CA GLU A 330 -24.64 8.03 -5.05
C GLU A 330 -24.55 7.50 -3.61
N VAL A 331 -25.12 8.25 -2.68
CA VAL A 331 -25.31 7.81 -1.30
C VAL A 331 -26.54 6.90 -1.25
N GLN A 332 -26.36 5.61 -1.10
CA GLN A 332 -27.46 4.64 -1.15
C GLN A 332 -28.53 4.84 -0.07
N ASP A 333 -28.13 5.42 1.06
CA ASP A 333 -29.04 5.60 2.20
C ASP A 333 -30.06 6.72 1.97
N CYS A 334 -29.81 7.66 1.05
CA CYS A 334 -30.68 8.81 0.79
C CYS A 334 -30.85 9.16 -0.71
N GLY A 335 -30.16 8.48 -1.62
CA GLY A 335 -30.25 8.69 -3.08
C GLY A 335 -29.64 9.98 -3.61
N HIS A 336 -28.94 10.77 -2.77
CA HIS A 336 -28.27 11.99 -3.24
C HIS A 336 -26.98 11.65 -3.95
N GLN A 337 -26.73 12.37 -5.06
CA GLN A 337 -25.56 12.16 -5.90
C GLN A 337 -24.57 13.34 -5.81
N MET A 338 -23.28 13.02 -5.90
CA MET A 338 -22.20 13.99 -5.89
C MET A 338 -20.98 13.46 -6.64
N CYS A 339 -20.03 14.33 -7.00
CA CYS A 339 -18.80 13.87 -7.62
C CYS A 339 -17.85 13.20 -6.61
N ALA A 340 -16.94 12.36 -7.12
CA ALA A 340 -15.98 11.62 -6.29
C ALA A 340 -15.09 12.56 -5.44
N GLN A 341 -14.70 13.73 -5.94
CA GLN A 341 -13.89 14.69 -5.16
C GLN A 341 -14.64 15.28 -3.98
N CYS A 342 -15.90 15.66 -4.16
CA CYS A 342 -16.73 16.17 -3.07
C CYS A 342 -17.04 15.10 -2.03
N THR A 343 -17.33 13.87 -2.47
CA THR A 343 -17.52 12.72 -1.59
C THR A 343 -16.26 12.45 -0.75
N LEU A 344 -15.09 12.44 -1.39
CA LEU A 344 -13.80 12.26 -0.73
C LEU A 344 -13.57 13.37 0.32
N ALA A 345 -13.79 14.63 -0.04
CA ALA A 345 -13.64 15.76 0.86
C ALA A 345 -14.53 15.63 2.10
N LEU A 346 -15.79 15.23 1.93
CA LEU A 346 -16.71 14.98 3.05
C LEU A 346 -16.22 13.85 3.96
N CYS A 347 -15.71 12.76 3.39
CA CYS A 347 -15.18 11.63 4.15
C CYS A 347 -13.85 11.97 4.87
N CYS A 348 -12.99 12.83 4.27
CA CYS A 348 -11.70 13.20 4.84
C CYS A 348 -11.80 14.30 5.93
N HIS A 349 -12.84 15.13 5.92
CA HIS A 349 -12.98 16.24 6.86
C HIS A 349 -13.49 15.83 8.26
N ASN A 350 -13.85 14.60 8.47
CA ASN A 350 -14.27 14.10 9.78
C ASN A 350 -13.07 13.95 10.72
N LYS A 351 -12.81 14.99 11.49
CA LYS A 351 -11.85 14.92 12.61
C LYS A 351 -12.42 13.99 13.69
N PRO A 352 -11.63 13.04 14.21
CA PRO A 352 -12.08 12.19 15.31
C PRO A 352 -12.47 13.06 16.50
N ASN A 353 -13.63 12.77 17.10
CA ASN A 353 -14.02 13.43 18.33
C ASN A 353 -13.04 13.03 19.44
N PRO A 354 -12.32 13.98 20.08
CA PRO A 354 -11.32 13.67 21.10
C PRO A 354 -11.88 12.93 22.32
N ALA A 355 -13.21 12.99 22.54
CA ALA A 355 -13.86 12.33 23.67
C ALA A 355 -14.27 10.88 23.42
N THR A 356 -14.50 10.49 22.17
CA THR A 356 -15.06 9.16 21.84
C THR A 356 -14.12 8.26 21.05
N LEU A 357 -12.98 8.79 20.57
CA LEU A 357 -12.01 8.09 19.70
C LEU A 357 -12.61 7.46 18.41
N CYS A 358 -13.91 7.59 18.20
CA CYS A 358 -14.57 7.15 16.97
C CYS A 358 -14.79 8.34 16.06
N PRO A 359 -14.37 8.28 14.78
CA PRO A 359 -14.76 9.31 13.82
C PRO A 359 -16.28 9.26 13.65
N PRO A 360 -16.99 10.41 13.74
CA PRO A 360 -18.40 10.45 13.42
C PRO A 360 -18.59 10.02 11.96
N ALA A 361 -19.64 9.27 11.68
CA ALA A 361 -19.99 8.92 10.31
C ALA A 361 -20.18 10.19 9.47
N PRO A 362 -19.65 10.27 8.24
CA PRO A 362 -19.87 11.43 7.39
C PRO A 362 -21.36 11.63 7.11
N LEU A 363 -21.79 12.90 7.10
CA LEU A 363 -23.19 13.27 6.88
C LEU A 363 -23.40 13.74 5.44
N CYS A 364 -24.52 13.32 4.85
CA CYS A 364 -24.94 13.83 3.56
C CYS A 364 -25.21 15.35 3.65
N PRO A 365 -24.60 16.20 2.81
CA PRO A 365 -24.76 17.65 2.90
C PRO A 365 -26.17 18.12 2.56
N PHE A 366 -26.97 17.32 1.88
CA PHE A 366 -28.30 17.66 1.42
C PHE A 366 -29.41 17.34 2.45
N CYS A 367 -29.35 16.16 3.07
CA CYS A 367 -30.38 15.68 3.98
C CYS A 367 -29.89 15.39 5.41
N ARG A 368 -28.57 15.49 5.65
CA ARG A 368 -27.91 15.23 6.95
C ARG A 368 -28.05 13.77 7.45
N SER A 369 -28.45 12.83 6.60
CA SER A 369 -28.40 11.41 6.93
C SER A 369 -26.95 10.92 6.97
N ASN A 370 -26.68 9.90 7.77
CA ASN A 370 -25.35 9.27 7.80
C ASN A 370 -25.03 8.62 6.44
N ILE A 371 -23.81 8.83 5.96
CA ILE A 371 -23.31 8.15 4.77
C ILE A 371 -22.69 6.82 5.24
N ALA A 372 -23.45 5.75 5.10
CA ALA A 372 -22.99 4.41 5.44
C ALA A 372 -22.64 3.58 4.19
N ARG A 373 -23.32 3.81 3.07
CA ARG A 373 -23.16 3.04 1.83
C ARG A 373 -23.08 3.97 0.62
N LEU A 374 -22.08 3.71 -0.22
CA LEU A 374 -21.86 4.42 -1.46
C LEU A 374 -21.98 3.47 -2.66
N ALA A 375 -22.54 3.95 -3.76
CA ALA A 375 -22.58 3.27 -5.04
C ALA A 375 -22.09 4.20 -6.16
N ALA A 376 -21.63 3.65 -7.26
CA ALA A 376 -21.41 4.42 -8.47
C ALA A 376 -22.78 4.90 -9.00
N ALA A 377 -22.88 6.19 -9.32
CA ALA A 377 -24.09 6.74 -9.93
C ALA A 377 -24.28 6.08 -11.30
N LYS A 378 -25.50 5.66 -11.59
CA LYS A 378 -25.83 5.13 -12.91
C LYS A 378 -25.84 6.29 -13.89
N SER A 379 -24.85 6.36 -14.76
CA SER A 379 -24.92 7.20 -15.95
C SER A 379 -25.97 6.57 -16.88
N GLU A 380 -27.09 7.26 -17.10
CA GLU A 380 -28.02 6.90 -18.18
C GLU A 380 -27.32 7.21 -19.53
N ILE A 381 -26.42 6.32 -19.94
CA ILE A 381 -25.98 6.25 -21.32
C ILE A 381 -26.82 5.15 -21.97
N ASN A 382 -27.74 5.59 -22.83
CA ASN A 382 -28.63 4.84 -23.67
C ASN A 382 -28.07 3.49 -24.15
N GLU A 383 -28.64 2.40 -23.65
CA GLU A 383 -28.84 1.20 -24.44
C GLU A 383 -30.27 1.25 -25.00
N ASP A 384 -30.50 2.09 -26.01
CA ASP A 384 -31.65 2.01 -26.87
C ASP A 384 -31.31 1.15 -28.09
N ILE A 385 -31.71 -0.11 -28.04
CA ILE A 385 -32.27 -0.81 -29.20
C ILE A 385 -33.30 -1.85 -28.66
N SER A 386 -34.56 -1.52 -29.01
CA SER A 386 -35.74 -2.38 -29.11
C SER A 386 -36.55 -2.66 -27.83
N LYS A 387 -37.64 -1.94 -27.63
CA LYS A 387 -39.04 -2.39 -27.83
C LYS A 387 -40.07 -1.43 -27.25
N ASP A 388 -41.00 -1.08 -28.09
CA ASP A 388 -42.24 -0.34 -27.81
C ASP A 388 -42.87 -0.62 -26.44
N ILE A 389 -43.27 0.44 -25.75
CA ILE A 389 -44.58 0.61 -25.06
C ILE A 389 -44.63 2.01 -24.43
N SER A 390 -45.73 2.68 -24.72
CA SER A 390 -46.24 4.03 -24.47
C SER A 390 -45.89 4.74 -23.13
N PRO A 391 -45.90 6.10 -23.15
CA PRO A 391 -45.53 6.92 -22.02
C PRO A 391 -46.70 7.13 -21.02
N LYS A 392 -46.50 6.81 -19.77
CA LYS A 392 -47.34 7.34 -18.67
C LYS A 392 -46.59 8.46 -17.96
N LEU A 393 -47.06 9.67 -18.18
CA LEU A 393 -46.77 10.88 -17.44
C LEU A 393 -46.86 10.63 -15.93
N ARG A 394 -45.83 10.81 -15.20
CA ARG A 394 -45.88 11.12 -13.76
C ARG A 394 -45.51 12.59 -13.56
N ARG A 395 -46.53 13.39 -13.32
CA ARG A 395 -46.43 14.76 -12.83
C ARG A 395 -45.68 14.78 -11.49
N SER A 396 -44.53 15.41 -11.41
CA SER A 396 -43.95 15.85 -10.15
C SER A 396 -44.69 17.09 -9.68
N ARG A 397 -45.22 17.03 -8.48
CA ARG A 397 -45.83 18.18 -7.80
C ARG A 397 -44.76 19.15 -7.40
N PHE A 398 -44.71 20.28 -8.06
CA PHE A 398 -44.08 21.49 -7.53
C PHE A 398 -44.95 22.00 -6.37
N ILE A 399 -44.40 21.99 -5.15
CA ILE A 399 -44.95 22.77 -4.05
C ILE A 399 -44.18 24.09 -4.07
N SER A 400 -44.86 25.13 -4.53
CA SER A 400 -44.45 26.49 -4.35
C SER A 400 -44.59 26.88 -2.90
N LEU A 401 -43.52 27.23 -2.23
CA LEU A 401 -43.54 28.01 -1.00
C LEU A 401 -42.74 29.29 -1.23
N SER A 402 -43.46 30.36 -1.03
CA SER A 402 -43.11 31.76 -1.13
C SER A 402 -41.98 32.21 -0.19
N GLU A 403 -41.16 33.07 -0.75
CA GLU A 403 -40.44 34.19 -0.13
C GLU A 403 -39.93 34.10 1.32
N GLY A 404 -38.63 34.00 1.42
CA GLY A 404 -37.84 34.27 2.59
C GLY A 404 -36.39 34.55 2.17
N SER A 405 -36.13 35.82 1.81
CA SER A 405 -34.78 36.31 1.49
C SER A 405 -33.85 36.12 2.68
N SER A 406 -32.85 35.28 2.55
CA SER A 406 -31.61 35.50 3.30
C SER A 406 -30.45 34.91 2.50
N SER A 407 -29.56 35.81 2.18
CA SER A 407 -28.34 35.67 1.43
C SER A 407 -27.46 34.51 1.93
N PHE A 408 -27.33 33.45 1.13
CA PHE A 408 -26.19 32.55 1.22
C PHE A 408 -25.07 32.98 0.24
N LYS A 409 -24.47 34.11 0.55
CA LYS A 409 -23.12 34.45 0.07
C LYS A 409 -22.19 34.16 1.25
N GLY A 410 -21.44 33.08 1.22
CA GLY A 410 -20.46 32.89 2.28
C GLY A 410 -19.90 31.49 2.48
N LEU A 411 -19.71 30.68 1.43
CA LEU A 411 -19.00 29.38 1.59
C LEU A 411 -17.81 29.19 0.65
N SER A 412 -17.44 30.19 -0.16
CA SER A 412 -16.25 30.11 -1.01
C SER A 412 -15.00 30.82 -0.49
N SER A 413 -14.99 31.33 0.76
CA SER A 413 -13.84 32.09 1.27
C SER A 413 -13.33 31.67 2.66
N ALA A 414 -13.50 30.41 3.04
CA ALA A 414 -12.92 29.89 4.29
C ALA A 414 -11.58 29.15 4.07
N MET A 415 -10.86 29.46 3.01
CA MET A 415 -9.47 29.06 2.82
C MET A 415 -8.55 30.30 2.81
N GLY A 416 -8.51 31.02 3.90
CA GLY A 416 -7.59 32.13 4.03
C GLY A 416 -7.70 32.81 5.39
N SER A 417 -6.63 32.74 6.14
CA SER A 417 -6.36 33.61 7.28
C SER A 417 -6.66 33.05 8.67
N PHE A 418 -5.73 32.31 9.23
CA PHE A 418 -5.43 32.41 10.65
C PHE A 418 -4.22 33.31 10.83
N GLY A 419 -4.54 34.60 11.04
CA GLY A 419 -3.61 35.60 11.50
C GLY A 419 -3.39 35.50 12.99
N LYS A 420 -2.15 35.64 13.38
CA LYS A 420 -1.55 36.19 14.59
C LYS A 420 -2.50 36.47 15.74
N MET A 421 -2.32 35.78 16.85
CA MET A 421 -2.53 36.37 18.19
C MET A 421 -1.22 36.33 18.96
N SER A 422 -0.79 37.54 19.28
CA SER A 422 0.41 37.88 20.01
C SER A 422 0.32 37.51 21.48
N SER A 423 1.47 37.11 21.97
CA SER A 423 1.86 36.94 23.35
C SER A 423 1.68 38.19 24.20
N ARG A 424 1.27 38.05 25.44
CA ARG A 424 1.78 38.77 26.62
C ARG A 424 1.33 38.09 27.89
N GLY A 425 2.30 37.83 28.79
CA GLY A 425 2.00 37.43 30.15
C GLY A 425 3.19 36.74 30.81
N SER A 426 4.11 37.55 31.31
CA SER A 426 5.22 37.18 32.18
C SER A 426 4.76 36.70 33.54
N GLY A 427 5.43 35.69 34.10
CA GLY A 427 5.31 35.29 35.50
C GLY A 427 6.50 34.45 35.92
N ARG A 428 7.52 35.11 36.50
CA ARG A 428 8.59 34.50 37.28
C ARG A 428 8.03 33.93 38.57
N ILE A 429 8.61 32.87 39.10
CA ILE A 429 8.94 32.51 40.52
C ILE A 429 9.66 31.14 40.40
N ALA A 430 10.96 31.05 40.62
CA ALA A 430 11.77 30.93 41.82
C ALA A 430 11.91 29.46 42.34
N ASN A 431 13.14 29.00 42.22
CA ASN A 431 13.96 28.07 43.01
C ASN A 431 13.34 27.26 44.16
N SER A 432 13.63 25.98 44.23
CA SER A 432 14.47 25.49 45.35
C SER A 432 15.03 24.10 45.03
N SER A 433 16.32 24.00 45.30
CA SER A 433 17.23 22.90 45.48
C SER A 433 16.77 21.87 46.52
N ASP A 434 17.23 20.62 46.29
CA ASP A 434 18.04 19.77 47.20
C ASP A 434 17.93 18.31 46.73
N MET A 435 18.98 17.69 46.27
CA MET A 435 20.12 17.03 46.95
C MET A 435 19.78 15.63 47.53
N ILE A 436 20.69 14.67 47.15
CA ILE A 436 21.10 13.45 47.91
C ILE A 436 20.22 12.22 47.64
N ASP A 437 20.68 10.99 47.32
CA ASP A 437 21.96 10.28 47.37
C ASP A 437 21.88 8.98 46.54
N LYS A 438 23.04 8.50 46.08
CA LYS A 438 23.37 7.13 45.65
C LYS A 438 23.54 6.23 46.91
N PRO A 439 23.61 4.90 46.75
CA PRO A 439 24.49 4.15 45.87
C PRO A 439 23.84 3.32 44.77
#